data_b2b7dfbf64332bf735756a7c48a24387
#
_entry.id   b2b7dfbf64332bf735756a7c48a24387
#
_cell.length_a   1.000
_cell.length_b   1.000
_cell.length_c   1.000
_cell.angle_alpha   90.00
_cell.angle_beta   90.00
_cell.angle_gamma   90.00
#
_symmetry.space_group_name_H-M   'P 1'
#
loop_
_entity.id
_entity.type
_entity.pdbx_description
1 polymer ?
#
loop_
_entity_poly.entity_id
_entity_poly.type
_entity_poly.pdbx_seq_one_letter_code
_entity_poly.pdbx_strand_id
1 'polypeptide(L)'
;MSINERDRDRVEAFIIQEVTPLVDRFCVELESDALSAFSSDVVIASMLNPFTLSKVKKRWTKVVDGVQATTKRMFKDQDIDLTPIWQMLDSMDLPATLHQRVSRMLETGVNEGWSKQKMADRLQKITGNPAFIIGGLAVGLATVITATVSLRAMAKNKVQYKKWKSLHDSRVRDAHSDADGQIQLADEPFTVGGALLRYPGDPAGPAEQVINCRCVVIGSNRSGDPVQLASGDSSITDYLILSP
;
A
#
# COMPACT_ATOMS: atom_id res chain seq x y z
N MET A 1 1.56 13.73 -23.37
CA MET A 1 2.13 12.59 -22.62
C MET A 1 1.06 12.14 -21.65
N SER A 2 0.94 10.88 -21.32
CA SER A 2 -0.02 10.40 -20.29
C SER A 2 0.74 9.96 -19.05
N ILE A 3 0.12 10.07 -17.89
CA ILE A 3 0.65 9.52 -16.63
C ILE A 3 0.85 8.02 -16.81
N ASN A 4 2.02 7.49 -16.46
CA ASN A 4 2.47 6.16 -16.86
C ASN A 4 3.26 5.42 -15.75
N GLU A 5 3.88 4.31 -16.09
CA GLU A 5 4.66 3.47 -15.18
C GLU A 5 5.82 4.22 -14.50
N ARG A 6 6.55 5.07 -15.25
CA ARG A 6 7.66 5.86 -14.68
C ARG A 6 7.17 6.86 -13.63
N ASP A 7 5.97 7.42 -13.85
CA ASP A 7 5.34 8.31 -12.87
C ASP A 7 4.98 7.55 -11.61
N ARG A 8 4.44 6.32 -11.76
CA ARG A 8 4.16 5.44 -10.62
C ARG A 8 5.44 5.11 -9.83
N ASP A 9 6.53 4.76 -10.50
CA ASP A 9 7.80 4.43 -9.86
C ASP A 9 8.40 5.62 -9.10
N ARG A 10 8.22 6.84 -9.60
CA ARG A 10 8.60 8.07 -8.89
C ARG A 10 7.77 8.28 -7.61
N VAL A 11 6.47 8.04 -7.68
CA VAL A 11 5.58 8.10 -6.50
C VAL A 11 5.99 7.02 -5.50
N GLU A 12 6.26 5.79 -5.95
CA GLU A 12 6.71 4.69 -5.08
C GLU A 12 8.01 5.06 -4.35
N ALA A 13 9.02 5.58 -5.06
CA ALA A 13 10.29 5.98 -4.48
C ALA A 13 10.12 7.09 -3.42
N PHE A 14 9.28 8.09 -3.70
CA PHE A 14 8.95 9.15 -2.74
C PHE A 14 8.27 8.59 -1.50
N ILE A 15 7.29 7.71 -1.65
CA ILE A 15 6.58 7.09 -0.53
C ILE A 15 7.53 6.26 0.33
N ILE A 16 8.43 5.47 -0.28
CA ILE A 16 9.45 4.71 0.46
C ILE A 16 10.25 5.65 1.37
N GLN A 17 10.72 6.76 0.85
CA GLN A 17 11.49 7.74 1.61
C GLN A 17 10.71 8.29 2.81
N GLU A 18 9.45 8.69 2.60
CA GLU A 18 8.62 9.32 3.62
C GLU A 18 8.07 8.34 4.66
N VAL A 19 7.79 7.10 4.25
CA VAL A 19 7.16 6.09 5.11
C VAL A 19 8.19 5.30 5.92
N THR A 20 9.43 5.15 5.43
CA THR A 20 10.48 4.39 6.11
C THR A 20 10.65 4.79 7.58
N PRO A 21 10.83 6.08 7.95
CA PRO A 21 11.02 6.46 9.35
C PRO A 21 9.82 6.13 10.25
N LEU A 22 8.60 6.14 9.68
CA LEU A 22 7.37 5.83 10.41
C LEU A 22 7.31 4.35 10.73
N VAL A 23 7.61 3.50 9.75
CA VAL A 23 7.60 2.04 9.89
C VAL A 23 8.74 1.57 10.78
N ASP A 24 9.94 2.15 10.65
CA ASP A 24 11.08 1.83 11.51
C ASP A 24 10.74 2.07 12.99
N ARG A 25 10.18 3.23 13.30
CA ARG A 25 9.73 3.54 14.66
C ARG A 25 8.67 2.55 15.15
N PHE A 26 7.71 2.22 14.30
CA PHE A 26 6.68 1.23 14.62
C PHE A 26 7.31 -0.13 14.95
N CYS A 27 8.27 -0.61 14.16
CA CYS A 27 8.96 -1.88 14.38
C CYS A 27 9.73 -1.90 15.71
N VAL A 28 10.46 -0.82 16.03
CA VAL A 28 11.19 -0.68 17.30
C VAL A 28 10.22 -0.71 18.49
N GLU A 29 9.11 0.02 18.41
CA GLU A 29 8.10 0.04 19.46
C GLU A 29 7.40 -1.33 19.62
N LEU A 30 7.16 -2.05 18.51
CA LEU A 30 6.57 -3.39 18.49
C LEU A 30 7.48 -4.40 19.17
N GLU A 31 8.78 -4.37 18.85
CA GLU A 31 9.79 -5.24 19.46
C GLU A 31 9.91 -4.99 20.95
N SER A 32 9.98 -3.73 21.37
CA SER A 32 10.04 -3.34 22.78
C SER A 32 8.84 -3.85 23.56
N ASP A 33 7.63 -3.73 23.03
CA ASP A 33 6.41 -4.25 23.68
C ASP A 33 6.43 -5.77 23.79
N ALA A 34 6.87 -6.47 22.74
CA ALA A 34 6.96 -7.92 22.73
C ALA A 34 8.00 -8.44 23.74
N LEU A 35 9.19 -7.82 23.80
CA LEU A 35 10.23 -8.18 24.77
C LEU A 35 9.82 -7.88 26.22
N SER A 36 9.09 -6.79 26.44
CA SER A 36 8.54 -6.47 27.75
C SER A 36 7.50 -7.51 28.18
N ALA A 37 6.64 -7.94 27.27
CA ALA A 37 5.67 -8.99 27.51
C ALA A 37 6.32 -10.34 27.82
N PHE A 38 7.41 -10.68 27.14
CA PHE A 38 8.15 -11.92 27.33
C PHE A 38 8.92 -11.95 28.66
N SER A 39 9.33 -10.80 29.17
CA SER A 39 10.10 -10.68 30.43
C SER A 39 9.24 -10.71 31.68
N SER A 40 7.93 -10.47 31.55
CA SER A 40 6.99 -10.63 32.66
C SER A 40 6.57 -12.09 32.69
N ASP A 41 6.78 -12.81 33.80
CA ASP A 41 6.36 -14.22 34.01
C ASP A 41 4.83 -14.44 33.80
N VAL A 42 4.12 -13.43 33.35
CA VAL A 42 2.67 -13.33 33.10
C VAL A 42 2.26 -13.88 31.73
N VAL A 43 3.19 -14.28 30.86
CA VAL A 43 2.86 -14.86 29.53
C VAL A 43 2.06 -16.18 29.64
N ILE A 44 1.98 -16.77 30.83
CA ILE A 44 1.31 -18.06 31.10
C ILE A 44 -0.23 -17.95 31.11
N ALA A 45 -0.79 -16.75 31.30
CA ALA A 45 -2.23 -16.58 31.27
C ALA A 45 -2.66 -15.85 30.01
N SER A 46 -3.33 -16.54 29.10
CA SER A 46 -3.90 -16.00 27.87
C SER A 46 -4.81 -14.76 28.06
N MET A 47 -5.23 -14.48 29.29
CA MET A 47 -6.02 -13.29 29.64
C MET A 47 -5.18 -12.06 30.07
N LEU A 48 -3.89 -12.19 30.29
CA LEU A 48 -3.04 -11.11 30.81
C LEU A 48 -1.81 -10.80 29.94
N ASN A 49 -1.79 -11.28 28.68
CA ASN A 49 -0.69 -10.97 27.78
C ASN A 49 -0.64 -9.46 27.51
N PRO A 50 0.42 -8.75 27.97
CA PRO A 50 0.55 -7.31 27.76
C PRO A 50 0.78 -6.95 26.28
N PHE A 51 1.11 -7.94 25.42
CA PHE A 51 1.20 -7.78 23.97
C PHE A 51 -0.18 -8.01 23.34
N THR A 52 -0.99 -6.97 23.21
CA THR A 52 -2.36 -7.04 22.70
C THR A 52 -2.50 -6.46 21.31
N LEU A 53 -3.46 -6.99 20.54
CA LEU A 53 -3.80 -6.43 19.21
C LEU A 53 -4.17 -4.94 19.31
N SER A 54 -4.85 -4.53 20.37
CA SER A 54 -5.21 -3.13 20.60
C SER A 54 -3.96 -2.21 20.68
N LYS A 55 -2.90 -2.66 21.37
CA LYS A 55 -1.63 -1.92 21.42
C LYS A 55 -0.97 -1.83 20.04
N VAL A 56 -0.92 -2.95 19.31
CA VAL A 56 -0.35 -2.98 17.95
C VAL A 56 -1.14 -2.05 17.02
N LYS A 57 -2.48 -2.11 17.06
CA LYS A 57 -3.34 -1.21 16.29
C LYS A 57 -3.11 0.27 16.64
N LYS A 58 -3.02 0.60 17.94
CA LYS A 58 -2.74 1.98 18.38
C LYS A 58 -1.39 2.51 17.88
N ARG A 59 -0.35 1.65 17.82
CA ARG A 59 0.94 2.05 17.25
C ARG A 59 0.86 2.20 15.73
N TRP A 60 0.15 1.28 15.07
CA TRP A 60 -0.07 1.35 13.63
C TRP A 60 -0.84 2.60 13.19
N THR A 61 -1.80 3.07 13.99
CA THR A 61 -2.51 4.32 13.74
C THR A 61 -1.55 5.51 13.52
N LYS A 62 -0.44 5.57 14.26
CA LYS A 62 0.56 6.63 14.05
C LYS A 62 1.24 6.56 12.67
N VAL A 63 1.44 5.34 12.15
CA VAL A 63 1.96 5.14 10.77
C VAL A 63 0.92 5.64 9.77
N VAL A 64 -0.34 5.23 9.93
CA VAL A 64 -1.45 5.66 9.06
C VAL A 64 -1.60 7.18 9.07
N ASP A 65 -1.62 7.81 10.25
CA ASP A 65 -1.72 9.27 10.40
C ASP A 65 -0.56 9.98 9.66
N GLY A 66 0.66 9.47 9.82
CA GLY A 66 1.84 9.99 9.14
C GLY A 66 1.75 9.85 7.61
N VAL A 67 1.31 8.68 7.12
CA VAL A 67 1.07 8.43 5.69
C VAL A 67 -0.01 9.36 5.15
N GLN A 68 -1.12 9.53 5.89
CA GLN A 68 -2.19 10.44 5.50
C GLN A 68 -1.71 11.88 5.42
N ALA A 69 -0.93 12.34 6.40
CA ALA A 69 -0.36 13.69 6.42
C ALA A 69 0.58 13.91 5.22
N THR A 70 1.44 12.94 4.93
CA THR A 70 2.34 12.97 3.77
C THR A 70 1.56 13.01 2.47
N THR A 71 0.57 12.12 2.30
CA THR A 71 -0.27 12.08 1.10
C THR A 71 -0.98 13.40 0.85
N LYS A 72 -1.59 13.99 1.89
CA LYS A 72 -2.22 15.32 1.77
C LYS A 72 -1.26 16.41 1.29
N ARG A 73 -0.01 16.42 1.80
CA ARG A 73 1.01 17.37 1.35
C ARG A 73 1.48 17.16 -0.08
N MET A 74 1.43 15.91 -0.56
CA MET A 74 1.83 15.60 -1.94
C MET A 74 0.90 16.26 -2.96
N PHE A 75 -0.40 16.31 -2.71
CA PHE A 75 -1.35 16.82 -3.68
C PHE A 75 -1.39 18.34 -3.73
N LYS A 76 -1.19 18.89 -4.92
CA LYS A 76 -1.33 20.34 -5.20
C LYS A 76 -2.79 20.77 -5.24
N ASP A 77 -3.66 19.91 -5.78
CA ASP A 77 -5.10 20.09 -5.85
C ASP A 77 -5.74 19.54 -4.58
N GLN A 78 -6.28 20.41 -3.74
CA GLN A 78 -6.93 20.03 -2.48
C GLN A 78 -8.35 19.48 -2.68
N ASP A 79 -8.91 19.61 -3.89
CA ASP A 79 -10.25 19.11 -4.23
C ASP A 79 -10.21 17.67 -4.80
N ILE A 80 -9.02 17.05 -4.85
CA ILE A 80 -8.90 15.67 -5.28
C ILE A 80 -9.46 14.72 -4.22
N ASP A 81 -10.27 13.74 -4.66
CA ASP A 81 -10.81 12.71 -3.76
C ASP A 81 -9.70 11.73 -3.32
N LEU A 82 -9.35 11.77 -2.03
CA LEU A 82 -8.36 10.89 -1.41
C LEU A 82 -8.99 9.63 -0.78
N THR A 83 -10.31 9.48 -0.84
CA THR A 83 -11.03 8.33 -0.27
C THR A 83 -10.46 6.99 -0.72
N PRO A 84 -10.13 6.77 -2.02
CA PRO A 84 -9.54 5.49 -2.45
C PRO A 84 -8.21 5.16 -1.74
N ILE A 85 -7.41 6.17 -1.43
CA ILE A 85 -6.13 6.02 -0.74
C ILE A 85 -6.37 5.61 0.72
N TRP A 86 -7.34 6.22 1.39
CA TRP A 86 -7.71 5.87 2.77
C TRP A 86 -8.28 4.46 2.85
N GLN A 87 -9.18 4.09 1.94
CA GLN A 87 -9.74 2.74 1.85
C GLN A 87 -8.65 1.68 1.64
N MET A 88 -7.64 1.97 0.83
CA MET A 88 -6.50 1.06 0.63
C MET A 88 -5.71 0.86 1.93
N LEU A 89 -5.42 1.92 2.69
CA LEU A 89 -4.73 1.83 3.98
C LEU A 89 -5.54 1.03 5.00
N ASP A 90 -6.85 1.24 5.06
CA ASP A 90 -7.75 0.53 5.97
C ASP A 90 -7.90 -0.95 5.62
N SER A 91 -7.82 -1.30 4.32
CA SER A 91 -7.88 -2.69 3.86
C SER A 91 -6.64 -3.54 4.21
N MET A 92 -5.54 -2.90 4.59
CA MET A 92 -4.30 -3.58 4.98
C MET A 92 -4.37 -4.04 6.43
N ASP A 93 -4.83 -5.28 6.69
CA ASP A 93 -4.87 -5.86 8.05
C ASP A 93 -3.48 -6.31 8.56
N LEU A 94 -2.48 -5.44 8.34
CA LEU A 94 -1.11 -5.66 8.76
C LEU A 94 -0.93 -5.75 10.29
N PRO A 95 -1.62 -4.91 11.10
CA PRO A 95 -1.55 -5.03 12.56
C PRO A 95 -1.96 -6.39 13.09
N ALA A 96 -3.05 -6.98 12.60
CA ALA A 96 -3.51 -8.29 13.04
C ALA A 96 -2.54 -9.39 12.62
N THR A 97 -2.03 -9.33 11.39
CA THR A 97 -1.02 -10.28 10.89
C THR A 97 0.26 -10.22 11.73
N LEU A 98 0.78 -9.04 12.04
CA LEU A 98 1.98 -8.88 12.87
C LEU A 98 1.72 -9.33 14.32
N HIS A 99 0.59 -8.94 14.90
CA HIS A 99 0.20 -9.40 16.24
C HIS A 99 0.17 -10.93 16.31
N GLN A 100 -0.49 -11.60 15.37
CA GLN A 100 -0.58 -13.05 15.33
C GLN A 100 0.80 -13.73 15.23
N ARG A 101 1.68 -13.22 14.35
CA ARG A 101 3.04 -13.76 14.17
C ARG A 101 3.88 -13.60 15.43
N VAL A 102 3.85 -12.43 16.05
CA VAL A 102 4.61 -12.14 17.28
C VAL A 102 4.04 -12.95 18.45
N SER A 103 2.72 -13.03 18.62
CA SER A 103 2.08 -13.81 19.68
C SER A 103 2.47 -15.28 19.62
N ARG A 104 2.40 -15.91 18.45
CA ARG A 104 2.83 -17.31 18.28
C ARG A 104 4.31 -17.50 18.64
N MET A 105 5.16 -16.53 18.32
CA MET A 105 6.58 -16.58 18.67
C MET A 105 6.79 -16.47 20.19
N LEU A 106 6.06 -15.58 20.86
CA LEU A 106 6.08 -15.46 22.32
C LEU A 106 5.67 -16.75 22.99
N GLU A 107 4.54 -17.37 22.56
CA GLU A 107 4.05 -18.65 23.05
C GLU A 107 5.09 -19.77 22.86
N THR A 108 5.68 -19.87 21.67
CA THR A 108 6.74 -20.84 21.39
C THR A 108 7.93 -20.63 22.31
N GLY A 109 8.38 -19.39 22.48
CA GLY A 109 9.51 -19.06 23.34
C GLY A 109 9.28 -19.41 24.80
N VAL A 110 8.07 -19.22 25.31
CA VAL A 110 7.71 -19.64 26.67
C VAL A 110 7.72 -21.16 26.80
N ASN A 111 7.04 -21.86 25.88
CA ASN A 111 6.93 -23.32 25.90
C ASN A 111 8.28 -24.03 25.77
N GLU A 112 9.19 -23.46 25.00
CA GLU A 112 10.55 -23.99 24.77
C GLU A 112 11.61 -23.43 25.73
N GLY A 113 11.23 -22.57 26.68
CA GLY A 113 12.14 -21.98 27.65
C GLY A 113 13.22 -21.10 27.04
N TRP A 114 12.90 -20.30 26.03
CA TRP A 114 13.88 -19.43 25.38
C TRP A 114 14.44 -18.37 26.34
N SER A 115 15.73 -18.09 26.20
CA SER A 115 16.32 -16.92 26.84
C SER A 115 15.79 -15.63 26.21
N LYS A 116 15.86 -14.53 26.96
CA LYS A 116 15.50 -13.19 26.47
C LYS A 116 16.29 -12.81 25.21
N GLN A 117 17.58 -13.19 25.16
CA GLN A 117 18.43 -12.94 23.99
C GLN A 117 17.90 -13.72 22.75
N LYS A 118 17.60 -15.01 22.92
CA LYS A 118 17.04 -15.83 21.82
C LYS A 118 15.72 -15.26 21.33
N MET A 119 14.87 -14.75 22.22
CA MET A 119 13.62 -14.08 21.85
C MET A 119 13.88 -12.80 21.05
N ALA A 120 14.82 -11.95 21.51
CA ALA A 120 15.19 -10.72 20.79
C ALA A 120 15.72 -11.03 19.37
N ASP A 121 16.61 -12.01 19.22
CA ASP A 121 17.14 -12.42 17.91
C ASP A 121 16.03 -12.93 16.97
N ARG A 122 15.00 -13.56 17.51
CA ARG A 122 13.86 -14.05 16.72
C ARG A 122 12.89 -12.93 16.35
N LEU A 123 12.64 -11.99 17.26
CA LEU A 123 11.82 -10.81 16.99
C LEU A 123 12.46 -9.93 15.92
N GLN A 124 13.77 -9.73 16.00
CA GLN A 124 14.52 -8.95 15.02
C GLN A 124 14.38 -9.50 13.58
N LYS A 125 14.12 -10.80 13.41
CA LYS A 125 13.81 -11.37 12.09
C LYS A 125 12.46 -10.91 11.53
N ILE A 126 11.54 -10.47 12.39
CA ILE A 126 10.23 -9.93 12.00
C ILE A 126 10.31 -8.40 11.86
N THR A 127 10.96 -7.74 12.83
CA THR A 127 10.98 -6.28 12.99
C THR A 127 12.21 -5.61 12.37
N GLY A 128 13.33 -6.31 12.30
CA GLY A 128 14.61 -5.78 11.82
C GLY A 128 14.73 -5.67 10.29
N ASN A 129 13.74 -6.16 9.54
CA ASN A 129 13.65 -5.92 8.10
C ASN A 129 12.27 -5.35 7.74
N PRO A 130 12.03 -4.07 8.01
CA PRO A 130 10.77 -3.40 7.71
C PRO A 130 10.52 -3.27 6.21
N ALA A 131 11.47 -3.64 5.35
CA ALA A 131 11.37 -3.51 3.89
C ALA A 131 10.11 -4.21 3.32
N PHE A 132 9.67 -5.32 3.92
CA PHE A 132 8.43 -5.99 3.50
C PHE A 132 7.18 -5.12 3.76
N ILE A 133 7.12 -4.47 4.94
CA ILE A 133 6.02 -3.58 5.32
C ILE A 133 6.05 -2.32 4.45
N ILE A 134 7.24 -1.71 4.34
CA ILE A 134 7.48 -0.50 3.55
C ILE A 134 7.15 -0.76 2.08
N GLY A 135 7.65 -1.87 1.52
CA GLY A 135 7.42 -2.22 0.13
C GLY A 135 5.94 -2.46 -0.18
N GLY A 136 5.22 -3.18 0.69
CA GLY A 136 3.78 -3.40 0.52
C GLY A 136 2.97 -2.10 0.56
N LEU A 137 3.27 -1.21 1.53
CA LEU A 137 2.66 0.12 1.63
C LEU A 137 2.98 0.97 0.40
N ALA A 138 4.26 1.04 0.02
CA ALA A 138 4.70 1.89 -1.08
C ALA A 138 4.09 1.47 -2.42
N VAL A 139 4.10 0.18 -2.73
CA VAL A 139 3.48 -0.37 -3.96
C VAL A 139 1.99 -0.06 -3.99
N GLY A 140 1.26 -0.35 -2.91
CA GLY A 140 -0.18 -0.10 -2.84
C GLY A 140 -0.52 1.37 -3.00
N LEU A 141 0.13 2.23 -2.21
CA LEU A 141 -0.06 3.69 -2.25
C LEU A 141 0.30 4.27 -3.62
N ALA A 142 1.46 3.91 -4.18
CA ALA A 142 1.88 4.41 -5.48
C ALA A 142 0.87 4.05 -6.58
N THR A 143 0.35 2.82 -6.57
CA THR A 143 -0.65 2.38 -7.56
C THR A 143 -1.96 3.16 -7.42
N VAL A 144 -2.50 3.30 -6.21
CA VAL A 144 -3.77 4.03 -5.99
C VAL A 144 -3.61 5.53 -6.23
N ILE A 145 -2.51 6.15 -5.78
CA ILE A 145 -2.23 7.57 -6.03
C ILE A 145 -2.11 7.83 -7.54
N THR A 146 -1.34 7.02 -8.25
CA THR A 146 -1.18 7.18 -9.70
C THR A 146 -2.51 7.00 -10.44
N ALA A 147 -3.32 6.01 -10.04
CA ALA A 147 -4.65 5.83 -10.60
C ALA A 147 -5.57 7.03 -10.33
N THR A 148 -5.59 7.55 -9.10
CA THR A 148 -6.36 8.73 -8.71
C THR A 148 -5.99 9.96 -9.56
N VAL A 149 -4.69 10.22 -9.73
CA VAL A 149 -4.20 11.32 -10.57
C VAL A 149 -4.57 11.10 -12.03
N SER A 150 -4.39 9.88 -12.56
CA SER A 150 -4.75 9.56 -13.95
C SER A 150 -6.23 9.77 -14.23
N LEU A 151 -7.10 9.31 -13.35
CA LEU A 151 -8.56 9.50 -13.46
C LEU A 151 -8.94 10.98 -13.36
N ARG A 152 -8.30 11.75 -12.47
CA ARG A 152 -8.51 13.20 -12.37
C ARG A 152 -8.10 13.92 -13.65
N ALA A 153 -6.93 13.58 -14.19
CA ALA A 153 -6.45 14.14 -15.46
C ALA A 153 -7.39 13.79 -16.63
N MET A 154 -7.86 12.55 -16.70
CA MET A 154 -8.83 12.13 -17.72
C MET A 154 -10.14 12.89 -17.60
N ALA A 155 -10.70 13.03 -16.40
CA ALA A 155 -11.94 13.76 -16.18
C ALA A 155 -11.80 15.23 -16.60
N LYS A 156 -10.71 15.90 -16.21
CA LYS A 156 -10.43 17.30 -16.57
C LYS A 156 -10.29 17.51 -18.08
N ASN A 157 -9.71 16.52 -18.79
CA ASN A 157 -9.54 16.55 -20.24
C ASN A 157 -10.68 15.89 -21.01
N LYS A 158 -11.79 15.51 -20.35
CA LYS A 158 -12.98 14.89 -20.96
C LYS A 158 -12.65 13.63 -21.77
N VAL A 159 -11.67 12.84 -21.30
CA VAL A 159 -11.28 11.58 -21.92
C VAL A 159 -12.36 10.55 -21.68
N GLN A 160 -12.87 9.96 -22.77
CA GLN A 160 -14.03 9.05 -22.71
C GLN A 160 -13.65 7.60 -22.42
N TYR A 161 -12.44 7.18 -22.75
CA TYR A 161 -12.00 5.80 -22.60
C TYR A 161 -10.75 5.73 -21.73
N LYS A 162 -10.64 4.63 -20.98
CA LYS A 162 -9.47 4.27 -20.20
C LYS A 162 -8.97 2.89 -20.61
N LYS A 163 -7.67 2.66 -20.44
CA LYS A 163 -7.01 1.41 -20.78
C LYS A 163 -6.22 0.89 -19.60
N TRP A 164 -6.36 -0.41 -19.33
CA TRP A 164 -5.52 -1.12 -18.37
C TRP A 164 -4.14 -1.37 -18.97
N LYS A 165 -3.08 -1.13 -18.20
CA LYS A 165 -1.71 -1.39 -18.61
C LYS A 165 -0.95 -2.11 -17.51
N SER A 166 -0.44 -3.32 -17.82
CA SER A 166 0.44 -4.08 -16.94
C SER A 166 1.90 -3.70 -17.17
N LEU A 167 2.80 -4.06 -16.24
CA LEU A 167 4.24 -3.77 -16.35
C LEU A 167 5.00 -4.78 -17.23
N HIS A 168 4.36 -5.86 -17.70
CA HIS A 168 4.96 -6.90 -18.55
C HIS A 168 6.20 -7.58 -17.95
N ASP A 169 6.36 -7.59 -16.61
CA ASP A 169 7.45 -8.30 -15.94
C ASP A 169 6.96 -9.61 -15.28
N SER A 170 7.91 -10.45 -14.82
CA SER A 170 7.63 -11.76 -14.21
C SER A 170 6.85 -11.70 -12.89
N ARG A 171 6.61 -10.51 -12.33
CA ARG A 171 5.82 -10.31 -11.11
C ARG A 171 4.36 -9.93 -11.40
N VAL A 172 4.00 -9.75 -12.67
CA VAL A 172 2.61 -9.51 -13.07
C VAL A 172 1.85 -10.83 -12.98
N ARG A 173 0.69 -10.81 -12.33
CA ARG A 173 -0.19 -11.99 -12.24
C ARG A 173 -0.81 -12.28 -13.60
N ASP A 174 -1.13 -13.56 -13.88
CA ASP A 174 -1.77 -13.97 -15.13
C ASP A 174 -3.05 -13.16 -15.40
N ALA A 175 -3.94 -13.04 -14.41
CA ALA A 175 -5.16 -12.25 -14.53
C ALA A 175 -4.94 -10.77 -14.88
N HIS A 176 -3.82 -10.17 -14.44
CA HIS A 176 -3.46 -8.80 -14.77
C HIS A 176 -2.79 -8.68 -16.14
N SER A 177 -2.08 -9.73 -16.54
CA SER A 177 -1.54 -9.86 -17.90
C SER A 177 -2.67 -10.02 -18.92
N ASP A 178 -3.69 -10.83 -18.60
CA ASP A 178 -4.88 -11.02 -19.44
C ASP A 178 -5.72 -9.74 -19.56
N ALA A 179 -5.74 -8.90 -18.52
CA ALA A 179 -6.40 -7.62 -18.54
C ALA A 179 -5.63 -6.53 -19.30
N ASP A 180 -4.34 -6.77 -19.62
CA ASP A 180 -3.53 -5.79 -20.31
C ASP A 180 -4.12 -5.41 -21.67
N GLY A 181 -4.15 -4.12 -21.95
CA GLY A 181 -4.76 -3.60 -23.17
C GLY A 181 -6.29 -3.50 -23.15
N GLN A 182 -6.98 -3.99 -22.12
CA GLN A 182 -8.43 -3.85 -21.98
C GLN A 182 -8.83 -2.37 -21.99
N ILE A 183 -9.81 -2.01 -22.84
CA ILE A 183 -10.33 -0.65 -22.99
C ILE A 183 -11.75 -0.63 -22.47
N GLN A 184 -12.08 0.36 -21.63
CA GLN A 184 -13.41 0.59 -21.08
C GLN A 184 -13.78 2.07 -21.19
N LEU A 185 -15.08 2.39 -21.11
CA LEU A 185 -15.48 3.76 -20.83
C LEU A 185 -14.90 4.24 -19.49
N ALA A 186 -14.69 5.53 -19.35
CA ALA A 186 -14.02 6.08 -18.17
C ALA A 186 -14.71 5.73 -16.85
N ASP A 187 -16.04 5.56 -16.86
CA ASP A 187 -16.91 5.21 -15.73
C ASP A 187 -17.14 3.70 -15.57
N GLU A 188 -16.86 2.88 -16.59
CA GLU A 188 -17.07 1.43 -16.56
C GLU A 188 -15.87 0.68 -15.92
N PRO A 189 -16.09 -0.40 -15.17
CA PRO A 189 -15.01 -1.17 -14.58
C PRO A 189 -14.30 -2.06 -15.59
N PHE A 190 -13.05 -2.40 -15.32
CA PHE A 190 -12.32 -3.48 -15.97
C PHE A 190 -12.69 -4.83 -15.37
N THR A 191 -12.57 -5.90 -16.15
CA THR A 191 -12.68 -7.28 -15.66
C THR A 191 -11.27 -7.87 -15.48
N VAL A 192 -10.90 -8.21 -14.24
CA VAL A 192 -9.58 -8.72 -13.89
C VAL A 192 -9.73 -9.97 -13.03
N GLY A 193 -9.37 -11.14 -13.54
CA GLY A 193 -9.54 -12.41 -12.84
C GLY A 193 -10.98 -12.68 -12.40
N GLY A 194 -11.97 -12.23 -13.19
CA GLY A 194 -13.40 -12.35 -12.87
C GLY A 194 -13.95 -11.28 -11.92
N ALA A 195 -13.09 -10.43 -11.34
CA ALA A 195 -13.50 -9.30 -10.51
C ALA A 195 -13.66 -8.02 -11.34
N LEU A 196 -14.54 -7.13 -10.89
CA LEU A 196 -14.75 -5.81 -11.47
C LEU A 196 -13.93 -4.78 -10.70
N LEU A 197 -12.96 -4.15 -11.37
CA LEU A 197 -12.07 -3.13 -10.81
C LEU A 197 -12.23 -1.82 -11.59
N ARG A 198 -12.48 -0.73 -10.90
CA ARG A 198 -12.59 0.60 -11.53
C ARG A 198 -11.25 1.08 -12.09
N TYR A 199 -10.15 0.67 -11.45
CA TYR A 199 -8.76 1.00 -11.79
C TYR A 199 -7.80 0.00 -11.11
N PRO A 200 -6.53 -0.06 -11.51
CA PRO A 200 -5.51 -0.84 -10.82
C PRO A 200 -5.38 -0.43 -9.35
N GLY A 201 -5.42 -1.43 -8.45
CA GLY A 201 -5.35 -1.19 -7.00
C GLY A 201 -6.67 -0.70 -6.38
N ASP A 202 -7.81 -0.81 -7.09
CA ASP A 202 -9.13 -0.45 -6.55
C ASP A 202 -9.40 -1.17 -5.22
N PRO A 203 -9.50 -0.46 -4.08
CA PRO A 203 -9.67 -1.08 -2.77
C PRO A 203 -11.03 -1.78 -2.58
N ALA A 204 -11.99 -1.57 -3.49
CA ALA A 204 -13.26 -2.30 -3.51
C ALA A 204 -13.12 -3.71 -4.11
N GLY A 205 -12.00 -4.01 -4.76
CA GLY A 205 -11.72 -5.32 -5.35
C GLY A 205 -11.24 -6.35 -4.33
N PRO A 206 -11.24 -7.64 -4.71
CA PRO A 206 -10.74 -8.70 -3.84
C PRO A 206 -9.23 -8.59 -3.64
N ALA A 207 -8.76 -8.96 -2.45
CA ALA A 207 -7.36 -8.79 -2.02
C ALA A 207 -6.34 -9.41 -3.00
N GLU A 208 -6.68 -10.56 -3.59
CA GLU A 208 -5.82 -11.25 -4.56
C GLU A 208 -5.62 -10.47 -5.87
N GLN A 209 -6.49 -9.51 -6.18
CA GLN A 209 -6.35 -8.66 -7.36
C GLN A 209 -5.79 -7.27 -7.03
N VAL A 210 -5.83 -6.86 -5.77
CA VAL A 210 -5.48 -5.49 -5.33
C VAL A 210 -4.11 -5.43 -4.69
N ILE A 211 -3.79 -6.35 -3.76
CA ILE A 211 -2.53 -6.33 -3.01
C ILE A 211 -1.33 -6.48 -3.95
N ASN A 212 -0.33 -5.60 -3.80
CA ASN A 212 0.88 -5.55 -4.63
C ASN A 212 0.61 -5.40 -6.15
N CYS A 213 -0.55 -4.88 -6.54
CA CYS A 213 -0.79 -4.48 -7.92
C CYS A 213 0.13 -3.32 -8.31
N ARG A 214 0.76 -3.42 -9.50
CA ARG A 214 1.66 -2.40 -10.05
C ARG A 214 1.21 -1.89 -11.41
N CYS A 215 0.04 -2.35 -11.88
CA CYS A 215 -0.55 -1.88 -13.13
C CYS A 215 -0.92 -0.41 -13.05
N VAL A 216 -1.07 0.23 -14.21
CA VAL A 216 -1.51 1.62 -14.32
C VAL A 216 -2.75 1.73 -15.20
N VAL A 217 -3.54 2.77 -14.99
CA VAL A 217 -4.63 3.15 -15.89
C VAL A 217 -4.21 4.38 -16.67
N ILE A 218 -4.41 4.33 -17.99
CA ILE A 218 -4.11 5.44 -18.88
C ILE A 218 -5.35 5.86 -19.67
N GLY A 219 -5.44 7.14 -20.00
CA GLY A 219 -6.46 7.65 -20.92
C GLY A 219 -6.19 7.14 -22.34
N SER A 220 -7.24 6.70 -23.04
CA SER A 220 -7.15 6.21 -24.41
C SER A 220 -8.30 6.71 -25.28
N ASN A 221 -8.13 6.59 -26.61
CA ASN A 221 -9.24 6.65 -27.55
C ASN A 221 -9.95 5.27 -27.64
N ARG A 222 -10.99 5.18 -28.45
CA ARG A 222 -11.74 3.93 -28.64
C ARG A 222 -10.89 2.80 -29.27
N SER A 223 -9.84 3.14 -30.02
CA SER A 223 -8.91 2.16 -30.63
C SER A 223 -7.81 1.72 -29.65
N GLY A 224 -7.74 2.31 -28.45
CA GLY A 224 -6.74 1.98 -27.43
C GLY A 224 -5.44 2.74 -27.53
N ASP A 225 -5.35 3.75 -28.44
CA ASP A 225 -4.19 4.62 -28.49
C ASP A 225 -4.22 5.60 -27.30
N PRO A 226 -3.07 5.86 -26.67
CA PRO A 226 -2.99 6.82 -25.58
C PRO A 226 -3.42 8.23 -26.03
N VAL A 227 -4.30 8.86 -25.26
CA VAL A 227 -4.71 10.24 -25.51
C VAL A 227 -3.67 11.19 -24.94
N GLN A 228 -3.32 12.24 -25.72
CA GLN A 228 -2.48 13.33 -25.22
C GLN A 228 -3.33 14.25 -24.32
N LEU A 229 -2.90 14.42 -23.08
CA LEU A 229 -3.49 15.36 -22.15
C LEU A 229 -2.97 16.77 -22.39
N ALA A 230 -3.71 17.77 -21.97
CA ALA A 230 -3.30 19.17 -22.07
C ALA A 230 -1.97 19.40 -21.31
N SER A 231 -1.24 20.46 -21.72
CA SER A 231 -0.06 20.88 -20.98
C SER A 231 -0.47 21.32 -19.56
N GLY A 232 0.24 20.81 -18.55
CA GLY A 232 -0.16 20.97 -17.14
C GLY A 232 -1.04 19.83 -16.58
N ASP A 233 -1.39 18.82 -17.42
CA ASP A 233 -2.11 17.62 -17.01
C ASP A 233 -1.45 16.33 -17.48
N SER A 234 -0.24 16.41 -18.04
CA SER A 234 0.42 15.31 -18.76
C SER A 234 1.51 14.59 -17.95
N SER A 235 1.84 15.09 -16.76
CA SER A 235 2.84 14.51 -15.86
C SER A 235 2.29 14.38 -14.44
N ILE A 236 2.77 13.39 -13.70
CA ILE A 236 2.43 13.21 -12.30
C ILE A 236 2.81 14.44 -11.46
N THR A 237 3.88 15.15 -11.84
CA THR A 237 4.34 16.37 -11.15
C THR A 237 3.46 17.59 -11.41
N ASP A 238 2.51 17.53 -12.33
CA ASP A 238 1.49 18.57 -12.49
C ASP A 238 0.51 18.55 -11.30
N TYR A 239 0.31 17.37 -10.70
CA TYR A 239 -0.61 17.10 -9.61
C TYR A 239 0.07 16.92 -8.25
N LEU A 240 1.31 16.46 -8.22
CA LEU A 240 2.01 16.08 -7.00
C LEU A 240 3.30 16.87 -6.80
N ILE A 241 3.63 17.11 -5.53
CA ILE A 241 4.93 17.56 -5.06
C ILE A 241 5.70 16.32 -4.61
N LEU A 242 6.72 15.92 -5.38
CA LEU A 242 7.57 14.75 -5.13
C LEU A 242 9.00 15.17 -4.77
N SER A 243 9.16 16.30 -4.12
CA SER A 243 10.45 16.77 -3.59
C SER A 243 10.40 16.76 -2.08
N PRO A 244 11.47 16.31 -1.41
CA PRO A 244 11.57 16.38 0.05
C PRO A 244 11.58 17.83 0.55
#